data_2ca1aef4069cf0b87b6640c41ab20374
#
_entry.id   2ca1aef4069cf0b87b6640c41ab20374
#
_cell.length_a   1.000
_cell.length_b   1.000
_cell.length_c   1.000
_cell.angle_alpha   90.00
_cell.angle_beta   90.00
_cell.angle_gamma   90.00
#
_symmetry.space_group_name_H-M   'P 1'
#
loop_
_entity.id
_entity.type
_entity.pdbx_description
1 polymer ?
#
loop_
_entity_poly.entity_id
_entity_poly.type
_entity_poly.pdbx_seq_one_letter_code
_entity_poly.pdbx_strand_id
1 'polypeptide(L)'
;DRFTDQDAAFIAAQGFFFLATADAEGRPDCSFKGGPVGFARVVAPDRLVFPDYDGNGMFRSLGNIAANPHVGLLFVAMGPEPWRLRLNGTAQVFEDHPDLAATPGAQLIVEVTPTDIFPNCGRYIPAEGEASPHIPQADAPPVEPAWKAHPLFTDVLPTRRR
;
A
#
# COMPACT_ATOMS: atom_id res chain seq x y z
N ASP A 1 -4.44 -7.08 18.14
CA ASP A 1 -5.26 -5.96 17.69
C ASP A 1 -4.61 -4.58 17.90
N ARG A 2 -3.35 -4.54 18.42
CA ARG A 2 -2.59 -3.30 18.61
C ARG A 2 -1.16 -3.46 18.13
N PHE A 3 -0.66 -2.45 17.43
CA PHE A 3 0.75 -2.39 17.04
C PHE A 3 1.65 -2.20 18.25
N THR A 4 2.73 -2.95 18.27
CA THR A 4 3.88 -2.70 19.15
C THR A 4 4.85 -1.72 18.48
N ASP A 5 5.77 -1.15 19.25
CA ASP A 5 6.85 -0.32 18.69
C ASP A 5 7.70 -1.10 17.68
N GLN A 6 7.87 -2.40 17.87
CA GLN A 6 8.59 -3.28 16.96
C GLN A 6 7.84 -3.45 15.63
N ASP A 7 6.52 -3.64 15.66
CA ASP A 7 5.69 -3.72 14.46
C ASP A 7 5.75 -2.40 13.68
N ALA A 8 5.61 -1.27 14.37
CA ALA A 8 5.69 0.05 13.78
C ALA A 8 7.04 0.32 13.11
N ALA A 9 8.14 -0.02 13.79
CA ALA A 9 9.49 0.11 13.24
C ALA A 9 9.70 -0.80 12.03
N PHE A 10 9.22 -2.03 12.07
CA PHE A 10 9.29 -2.95 10.96
C PHE A 10 8.52 -2.45 9.73
N ILE A 11 7.28 -1.99 9.92
CA ILE A 11 6.44 -1.44 8.85
C ILE A 11 7.10 -0.20 8.23
N ALA A 12 7.61 0.71 9.05
CA ALA A 12 8.26 1.94 8.60
C ALA A 12 9.55 1.69 7.79
N ALA A 13 10.15 0.52 7.93
CA ALA A 13 11.34 0.13 7.15
C ALA A 13 11.00 -0.47 5.79
N GLN A 14 9.70 -0.69 5.47
CA GLN A 14 9.31 -1.31 4.21
C GLN A 14 9.00 -0.28 3.13
N GLY A 15 9.36 -0.61 1.88
CA GLY A 15 9.01 0.14 0.68
C GLY A 15 7.82 -0.47 -0.09
N PHE A 16 7.27 -1.58 0.37
CA PHE A 16 6.11 -2.23 -0.24
C PHE A 16 5.41 -3.20 0.70
N PHE A 17 4.19 -3.57 0.35
CA PHE A 17 3.45 -4.69 0.94
C PHE A 17 2.44 -5.25 -0.07
N PHE A 18 1.92 -6.43 0.20
CA PHE A 18 0.79 -7.00 -0.54
C PHE A 18 -0.51 -6.75 0.21
N LEU A 19 -1.50 -6.25 -0.54
CA LEU A 19 -2.84 -5.95 -0.03
C LEU A 19 -3.83 -6.96 -0.60
N ALA A 20 -4.42 -7.77 0.26
CA ALA A 20 -5.55 -8.63 -0.05
C ALA A 20 -6.85 -7.88 0.26
N THR A 21 -7.79 -7.93 -0.68
CA THR A 21 -9.14 -7.37 -0.57
C THR A 21 -10.14 -8.39 -1.11
N ALA A 22 -11.43 -8.16 -0.89
CA ALA A 22 -12.49 -8.92 -1.54
C ALA A 22 -13.62 -7.99 -1.97
N ASP A 23 -14.30 -8.34 -3.05
CA ASP A 23 -15.50 -7.61 -3.47
C ASP A 23 -16.72 -7.91 -2.58
N ALA A 24 -17.88 -7.34 -2.93
CA ALA A 24 -19.12 -7.53 -2.17
C ALA A 24 -19.59 -9.00 -2.11
N GLU A 25 -19.22 -9.82 -3.09
CA GLU A 25 -19.51 -11.25 -3.14
C GLU A 25 -18.44 -12.13 -2.49
N GLY A 26 -17.38 -11.50 -1.92
CA GLY A 26 -16.29 -12.20 -1.26
C GLY A 26 -15.22 -12.76 -2.22
N ARG A 27 -15.23 -12.39 -3.51
CA ARG A 27 -14.20 -12.83 -4.46
C ARG A 27 -12.90 -12.10 -4.16
N PRO A 28 -11.79 -12.83 -3.92
CA PRO A 28 -10.54 -12.23 -3.48
C PRO A 28 -9.79 -11.53 -4.60
N ASP A 29 -9.03 -10.51 -4.22
CA ASP A 29 -8.05 -9.82 -5.04
C ASP A 29 -6.78 -9.60 -4.21
N CYS A 30 -5.62 -9.62 -4.87
CA CYS A 30 -4.35 -9.34 -4.21
C CYS A 30 -3.53 -8.38 -5.07
N SER A 31 -3.09 -7.28 -4.48
CA SER A 31 -2.34 -6.24 -5.17
C SER A 31 -1.04 -5.90 -4.46
N PHE A 32 -0.03 -5.53 -5.25
CA PHE A 32 1.19 -4.92 -4.75
C PHE A 32 0.93 -3.43 -4.45
N LYS A 33 1.35 -2.98 -3.27
CA LYS A 33 1.37 -1.57 -2.88
C LYS A 33 2.81 -1.18 -2.56
N GLY A 34 3.33 -0.16 -3.23
CA GLY A 34 4.70 0.29 -3.05
C GLY A 34 4.83 1.80 -3.04
N GLY A 35 5.87 2.28 -2.37
CA GLY A 35 6.16 3.70 -2.21
C GLY A 35 7.58 3.92 -1.69
N PRO A 36 7.92 5.16 -1.30
CA PRO A 36 9.14 5.42 -0.53
C PRO A 36 9.16 4.56 0.74
N VAL A 37 10.35 4.20 1.21
CA VAL A 37 10.48 3.53 2.52
C VAL A 37 9.74 4.36 3.58
N GLY A 38 8.88 3.71 4.36
CA GLY A 38 8.03 4.36 5.34
C GLY A 38 6.75 4.99 4.78
N PHE A 39 6.35 4.71 3.53
CA PHE A 39 5.08 5.20 2.99
C PHE A 39 3.86 4.65 3.75
N ALA A 40 3.93 3.45 4.28
CA ALA A 40 2.96 2.92 5.20
C ALA A 40 3.40 3.20 6.64
N ARG A 41 2.52 3.76 7.47
CA ARG A 41 2.87 4.24 8.80
C ARG A 41 1.85 3.82 9.85
N VAL A 42 2.32 3.38 11.00
CA VAL A 42 1.50 3.26 12.20
C VAL A 42 1.40 4.64 12.84
N VAL A 43 0.21 5.21 12.88
CA VAL A 43 -0.06 6.56 13.40
C VAL A 43 -0.73 6.55 14.77
N ALA A 44 -1.26 5.40 15.17
CA ALA A 44 -1.81 5.14 16.51
C ALA A 44 -1.66 3.64 16.82
N PRO A 45 -1.79 3.22 18.08
CA PRO A 45 -1.67 1.81 18.45
C PRO A 45 -2.63 0.86 17.69
N ASP A 46 -3.73 1.39 17.19
CA ASP A 46 -4.79 0.68 16.47
C ASP A 46 -5.02 1.22 15.05
N ARG A 47 -4.05 1.95 14.49
CA ARG A 47 -4.23 2.58 13.19
C ARG A 47 -2.95 2.59 12.34
N LEU A 48 -3.08 2.08 11.14
CA LEU A 48 -2.06 2.19 10.09
C LEU A 48 -2.63 3.01 8.94
N VAL A 49 -1.81 3.87 8.34
CA VAL A 49 -2.17 4.64 7.14
C VAL A 49 -1.20 4.36 6.01
N PHE A 50 -1.70 4.38 4.77
CA PHE A 50 -0.86 4.39 3.58
C PHE A 50 -1.53 5.17 2.45
N PRO A 51 -0.74 5.82 1.58
CA PRO A 51 -1.25 6.53 0.42
C PRO A 51 -1.58 5.56 -0.71
N ASP A 52 -2.59 5.90 -1.49
CA ASP A 52 -2.79 5.34 -2.82
C ASP A 52 -2.16 6.26 -3.85
N TYR A 53 -1.24 5.72 -4.65
CA TYR A 53 -0.56 6.42 -5.72
C TYR A 53 -1.21 6.12 -7.07
N ASP A 54 -0.94 6.96 -8.05
CA ASP A 54 -1.38 6.73 -9.41
C ASP A 54 -0.87 5.38 -9.95
N GLY A 55 -1.79 4.54 -10.34
CA GLY A 55 -1.54 3.19 -10.81
C GLY A 55 -2.08 2.98 -12.23
N ASN A 56 -2.83 1.91 -12.44
CA ASN A 56 -3.46 1.56 -13.72
C ASN A 56 -4.85 2.21 -13.92
N GLY A 57 -5.30 3.06 -13.01
CA GLY A 57 -6.59 3.73 -13.05
C GLY A 57 -7.81 2.86 -12.75
N MET A 58 -7.62 1.59 -12.44
CA MET A 58 -8.74 0.67 -12.14
C MET A 58 -9.32 0.83 -10.75
N PHE A 59 -8.53 1.31 -9.78
CA PHE A 59 -8.91 1.47 -8.37
C PHE A 59 -9.54 0.23 -7.75
N ARG A 60 -9.17 -0.96 -8.24
CA ARG A 60 -9.83 -2.22 -7.87
C ARG A 60 -9.79 -2.49 -6.37
N SER A 61 -8.62 -2.36 -5.76
CA SER A 61 -8.48 -2.58 -4.31
C SER A 61 -9.32 -1.60 -3.49
N LEU A 62 -9.37 -0.31 -3.89
CA LEU A 62 -10.13 0.71 -3.19
C LEU A 62 -11.64 0.54 -3.40
N GLY A 63 -12.05 0.14 -4.61
CA GLY A 63 -13.45 -0.22 -4.89
C GLY A 63 -13.89 -1.43 -4.06
N ASN A 64 -13.03 -2.44 -3.91
CA ASN A 64 -13.30 -3.57 -3.03
C ASN A 64 -13.45 -3.12 -1.57
N ILE A 65 -12.54 -2.28 -1.05
CA ILE A 65 -12.61 -1.75 0.32
C ILE A 65 -13.92 -0.99 0.55
N ALA A 66 -14.36 -0.21 -0.42
CA ALA A 66 -15.63 0.52 -0.31
C ALA A 66 -16.86 -0.40 -0.22
N ALA A 67 -16.81 -1.55 -0.87
CA ALA A 67 -17.88 -2.55 -0.87
C ALA A 67 -17.77 -3.58 0.28
N ASN A 68 -16.54 -3.91 0.68
CA ASN A 68 -16.20 -4.87 1.70
C ASN A 68 -14.91 -4.40 2.40
N PRO A 69 -15.00 -3.87 3.63
CA PRO A 69 -13.87 -3.24 4.28
C PRO A 69 -12.79 -4.20 4.78
N HIS A 70 -13.02 -5.52 4.74
CA HIS A 70 -12.06 -6.50 5.23
C HIS A 70 -10.82 -6.58 4.34
N VAL A 71 -9.65 -6.46 4.96
CA VAL A 71 -8.35 -6.47 4.28
C VAL A 71 -7.34 -7.35 4.98
N GLY A 72 -6.37 -7.83 4.19
CA GLY A 72 -5.18 -8.47 4.70
C GLY A 72 -3.94 -7.80 4.11
N LEU A 73 -2.96 -7.44 4.95
CA LEU A 73 -1.70 -6.89 4.53
C LEU A 73 -0.56 -7.86 4.84
N LEU A 74 0.34 -8.05 3.89
CA LEU A 74 1.55 -8.84 4.08
C LEU A 74 2.77 -7.97 3.79
N PHE A 75 3.48 -7.59 4.83
CA PHE A 75 4.80 -6.95 4.75
C PHE A 75 5.89 -8.01 4.70
N VAL A 76 6.88 -7.83 3.82
CA VAL A 76 7.97 -8.78 3.62
C VAL A 76 9.29 -8.03 3.54
N ALA A 77 10.17 -8.26 4.51
CA ALA A 77 11.57 -7.85 4.42
C ALA A 77 12.37 -8.90 3.67
N MET A 78 12.99 -8.49 2.57
CA MET A 78 13.92 -9.32 1.81
C MET A 78 15.35 -8.89 2.17
N GLY A 79 16.26 -9.83 2.33
CA GLY A 79 17.64 -9.51 2.71
C GLY A 79 18.28 -10.53 3.63
N PRO A 80 19.38 -10.16 4.32
CA PRO A 80 20.12 -11.07 5.20
C PRO A 80 19.31 -11.62 6.35
N GLU A 81 18.37 -10.80 6.86
CA GLU A 81 17.47 -11.16 7.96
C GLU A 81 16.02 -11.10 7.47
N PRO A 82 15.56 -12.11 6.70
CA PRO A 82 14.24 -12.09 6.12
C PRO A 82 13.15 -12.23 7.18
N TRP A 83 12.17 -11.36 7.10
CA TRP A 83 11.06 -11.32 8.05
C TRP A 83 9.75 -10.98 7.34
N ARG A 84 8.63 -11.36 7.93
CA ARG A 84 7.32 -10.95 7.45
C ARG A 84 6.34 -10.73 8.59
N LEU A 85 5.50 -9.72 8.42
CA LEU A 85 4.41 -9.37 9.31
C LEU A 85 3.09 -9.46 8.55
N ARG A 86 2.12 -10.10 9.15
CA ARG A 86 0.73 -10.12 8.67
C ARG A 86 -0.12 -9.21 9.52
N LEU A 87 -1.04 -8.54 8.83
CA LEU A 87 -2.07 -7.74 9.45
C LEU A 87 -3.40 -8.09 8.78
N ASN A 88 -4.41 -8.48 9.57
CA ASN A 88 -5.79 -8.51 9.12
C ASN A 88 -6.55 -7.38 9.79
N GLY A 89 -7.57 -6.86 9.14
CA GLY A 89 -8.34 -5.76 9.70
C GLY A 89 -9.42 -5.25 8.78
N THR A 90 -9.89 -4.04 9.06
CA THR A 90 -10.80 -3.29 8.21
C THR A 90 -10.15 -2.02 7.73
N ALA A 91 -10.48 -1.59 6.50
CA ALA A 91 -9.93 -0.40 5.89
C ALA A 91 -11.02 0.59 5.47
N GLN A 92 -10.65 1.87 5.44
CA GLN A 92 -11.44 2.96 4.88
C GLN A 92 -10.59 3.80 3.93
N VAL A 93 -11.22 4.34 2.88
CA VAL A 93 -10.59 5.18 1.87
C VAL A 93 -11.02 6.62 2.06
N PHE A 94 -10.08 7.56 2.06
CA PHE A 94 -10.33 8.98 2.26
C PHE A 94 -9.86 9.81 1.07
N GLU A 95 -10.75 10.65 0.54
CA GLU A 95 -10.45 11.65 -0.48
C GLU A 95 -9.99 12.98 0.15
N ASP A 96 -10.38 13.23 1.40
CA ASP A 96 -9.99 14.38 2.20
C ASP A 96 -9.35 13.89 3.50
N HIS A 97 -8.02 13.86 3.53
CA HIS A 97 -7.24 13.40 4.67
C HIS A 97 -6.06 14.35 4.90
N PRO A 98 -5.72 14.69 6.17
CA PRO A 98 -4.59 15.60 6.46
C PRO A 98 -3.27 15.18 5.84
N ASP A 99 -3.03 13.87 5.73
CA ASP A 99 -1.79 13.32 5.17
C ASP A 99 -1.67 13.47 3.64
N LEU A 100 -2.77 13.76 2.92
CA LEU A 100 -2.71 13.96 1.47
C LEU A 100 -1.78 15.11 1.09
N ALA A 101 -1.89 16.23 1.78
CA ALA A 101 -1.05 17.40 1.52
C ALA A 101 0.43 17.17 1.87
N ALA A 102 0.70 16.26 2.80
CA ALA A 102 2.04 15.92 3.26
C ALA A 102 2.69 14.78 2.47
N THR A 103 1.93 14.10 1.58
CA THR A 103 2.41 12.92 0.85
C THR A 103 2.48 13.20 -0.65
N PRO A 104 3.67 13.48 -1.22
CA PRO A 104 3.82 13.76 -2.64
C PRO A 104 3.28 12.63 -3.52
N GLY A 105 2.42 12.97 -4.48
CA GLY A 105 1.86 12.03 -5.44
C GLY A 105 0.72 11.13 -4.92
N ALA A 106 0.33 11.25 -3.65
CA ALA A 106 -0.84 10.56 -3.14
C ALA A 106 -2.12 11.11 -3.77
N GLN A 107 -3.03 10.22 -4.14
CA GLN A 107 -4.36 10.56 -4.63
C GLN A 107 -5.42 10.37 -3.56
N LEU A 108 -5.25 9.36 -2.74
CA LEU A 108 -6.13 8.98 -1.64
C LEU A 108 -5.30 8.49 -0.46
N ILE A 109 -5.89 8.47 0.71
CA ILE A 109 -5.30 7.82 1.89
C ILE A 109 -6.20 6.66 2.30
N VAL A 110 -5.58 5.56 2.67
CA VAL A 110 -6.26 4.40 3.25
C VAL A 110 -5.85 4.29 4.72
N GLU A 111 -6.84 4.25 5.59
CA GLU A 111 -6.64 3.91 7.00
C GLU A 111 -7.03 2.45 7.24
N VAL A 112 -6.23 1.74 8.02
CA VAL A 112 -6.48 0.34 8.42
C VAL A 112 -6.54 0.24 9.93
N THR A 113 -7.64 -0.33 10.43
CA THR A 113 -7.80 -0.74 11.82
C THR A 113 -7.53 -2.25 11.93
N PRO A 114 -6.48 -2.68 12.66
CA PRO A 114 -6.13 -4.09 12.76
C PRO A 114 -7.09 -4.87 13.66
N THR A 115 -7.40 -6.10 13.27
CA THR A 115 -7.99 -7.13 14.14
C THR A 115 -6.95 -8.11 14.64
N ASP A 116 -5.98 -8.44 13.77
CA ASP A 116 -4.90 -9.37 14.08
C ASP A 116 -3.58 -8.86 13.49
N ILE A 117 -2.54 -8.89 14.30
CA ILE A 117 -1.16 -8.58 13.91
C ILE A 117 -0.29 -9.73 14.38
N PHE A 118 0.43 -10.38 13.46
CA PHE A 118 1.30 -11.49 13.84
C PHE A 118 2.46 -11.71 12.85
N PRO A 119 3.65 -12.02 13.38
CA PRO A 119 4.82 -12.33 12.57
C PRO A 119 4.73 -13.75 12.00
N ASN A 120 5.44 -13.97 10.88
CA ASN A 120 5.68 -15.30 10.36
C ASN A 120 7.16 -15.50 10.02
N CYS A 121 7.58 -16.76 10.04
CA CYS A 121 8.94 -17.15 9.68
C CYS A 121 9.32 -16.70 8.26
N GLY A 122 10.49 -16.09 8.11
CA GLY A 122 11.07 -15.64 6.84
C GLY A 122 11.81 -16.71 6.04
N ARG A 123 11.78 -17.97 6.48
CA ARG A 123 12.65 -19.07 5.99
C ARG A 123 12.84 -19.20 4.48
N TYR A 124 11.82 -18.90 3.69
CA TYR A 124 11.87 -19.06 2.22
C TYR A 124 11.71 -17.72 1.49
N ILE A 125 11.98 -16.61 2.16
CA ILE A 125 11.99 -15.30 1.51
C ILE A 125 13.35 -15.13 0.84
N PRO A 126 13.41 -14.89 -0.49
CA PRO A 126 14.66 -14.65 -1.19
C PRO A 126 15.30 -13.32 -0.78
N ALA A 127 16.60 -13.22 -0.96
CA ALA A 127 17.31 -11.97 -0.77
C ALA A 127 17.14 -11.07 -1.98
N GLU A 128 16.86 -9.76 -1.76
CA GLU A 128 16.96 -8.57 -2.34
C GLU A 128 16.42 -7.95 -3.51
N GLY A 129 16.13 -6.75 -3.67
CA GLY A 129 15.72 -5.92 -4.74
C GLY A 129 16.18 -4.47 -4.61
N GLU A 130 16.22 -3.71 -5.71
CA GLU A 130 16.51 -2.28 -5.73
C GLU A 130 15.22 -1.46 -5.71
N ALA A 131 15.32 -0.18 -5.30
CA ALA A 131 14.19 0.74 -5.29
C ALA A 131 13.69 1.02 -6.72
N SER A 132 12.36 1.04 -6.91
CA SER A 132 11.74 1.33 -8.20
C SER A 132 11.94 2.80 -8.62
N PRO A 133 12.29 3.10 -9.89
CA PRO A 133 12.37 4.48 -10.40
C PRO A 133 11.00 5.18 -10.47
N HIS A 134 9.90 4.44 -10.33
CA HIS A 134 8.54 4.99 -10.32
C HIS A 134 8.09 5.51 -8.96
N ILE A 135 8.92 5.37 -7.91
CA ILE A 135 8.61 5.88 -6.57
C ILE A 135 8.53 7.41 -6.61
N PRO A 136 7.41 8.03 -6.15
CA PRO A 136 7.30 9.48 -6.11
C PRO A 136 8.37 10.11 -5.20
N GLN A 137 8.94 11.21 -5.67
CA GLN A 137 9.95 11.99 -4.95
C GLN A 137 9.38 13.39 -4.64
N ALA A 138 9.82 14.02 -3.55
CA ALA A 138 9.38 15.35 -3.20
C ALA A 138 9.74 16.41 -4.28
N ASP A 139 10.92 16.23 -4.89
CA ASP A 139 11.51 17.23 -5.79
C ASP A 139 11.48 16.84 -7.28
N ALA A 140 10.85 15.73 -7.62
CA ALA A 140 10.79 15.25 -9.01
C ALA A 140 9.46 14.58 -9.32
N PRO A 141 8.89 14.81 -10.52
CA PRO A 141 7.71 14.06 -10.95
C PRO A 141 8.07 12.57 -11.07
N PRO A 142 7.16 11.66 -10.71
CA PRO A 142 7.39 10.23 -10.86
C PRO A 142 7.54 9.87 -12.34
N VAL A 143 8.42 8.90 -12.60
CA VAL A 143 8.62 8.36 -13.96
C VAL A 143 7.39 7.57 -14.37
N GLU A 144 6.72 8.01 -15.41
CA GLU A 144 5.54 7.31 -15.95
C GLU A 144 5.96 6.00 -16.65
N PRO A 145 5.26 4.89 -16.40
CA PRO A 145 5.50 3.65 -17.12
C PRO A 145 5.08 3.79 -18.58
N ALA A 146 5.90 3.26 -19.50
CA ALA A 146 5.72 3.41 -20.95
C ALA A 146 4.36 2.92 -21.47
N TRP A 147 3.77 1.90 -20.81
CA TRP A 147 2.48 1.36 -21.21
C TRP A 147 1.32 2.38 -21.11
N LYS A 148 1.41 3.38 -20.21
CA LYS A 148 0.38 4.43 -20.09
C LYS A 148 0.27 5.32 -21.33
N ALA A 149 1.35 5.44 -22.10
CA ALA A 149 1.36 6.16 -23.37
C ALA A 149 0.80 5.35 -24.54
N HIS A 150 0.45 4.09 -24.33
CA HIS A 150 -0.10 3.25 -25.38
C HIS A 150 -1.52 3.72 -25.75
N PRO A 151 -1.86 3.83 -27.06
CA PRO A 151 -3.14 4.38 -27.53
C PRO A 151 -4.39 3.73 -26.91
N LEU A 152 -4.33 2.45 -26.56
CA LEU A 152 -5.44 1.74 -25.92
C LEU A 152 -5.78 2.25 -24.51
N PHE A 153 -4.87 2.98 -23.85
CA PHE A 153 -5.02 3.41 -22.48
C PHE A 153 -5.19 4.92 -22.33
N THR A 154 -4.70 5.73 -23.29
CA THR A 154 -4.69 7.20 -23.20
C THR A 154 -6.07 7.82 -22.95
N ASP A 155 -7.13 7.22 -23.53
CA ASP A 155 -8.49 7.77 -23.45
C ASP A 155 -9.31 7.19 -22.28
N VAL A 156 -8.80 6.15 -21.60
CA VAL A 156 -9.52 5.45 -20.53
C VAL A 156 -8.89 5.65 -19.14
N LEU A 157 -7.65 6.12 -19.08
CA LEU A 157 -6.99 6.41 -17.82
C LEU A 157 -7.55 7.71 -17.20
N PRO A 158 -7.84 7.71 -15.89
CA PRO A 158 -8.29 8.91 -15.22
C PRO A 158 -7.23 10.00 -15.25
N THR A 159 -7.66 11.26 -15.30
CA THR A 159 -6.75 12.40 -15.16
C THR A 159 -6.11 12.37 -13.79
N ARG A 160 -4.79 12.47 -13.75
CA ARG A 160 -4.02 12.47 -12.51
C ARG A 160 -4.42 13.66 -11.64
N ARG A 161 -4.80 13.41 -10.39
CA ARG A 161 -4.94 14.47 -9.39
C ARG A 161 -3.52 14.99 -9.05
N ARG A 162 -3.32 16.29 -9.12
CA ARG A 162 -2.05 16.95 -8.79
C ARG A 162 -1.98 17.27 -7.31
#